data_7761bb754d391aac9766c6a0f2bf7441
#
_entry.id   7761bb754d391aac9766c6a0f2bf7441
#
_cell.length_a   1.000
_cell.length_b   1.000
_cell.length_c   1.000
_cell.angle_alpha   90.00
_cell.angle_beta   90.00
_cell.angle_gamma   90.00
#
_symmetry.space_group_name_H-M   'P 1'
#
loop_
_entity.id
_entity.type
_entity.pdbx_description
1 polymer ?
#
loop_
_entity_poly.entity_id
_entity_poly.type
_entity_poly.pdbx_seq_one_letter_code
_entity_poly.pdbx_strand_id
1 'polypeptide(L)'
;MRRLQLSRYRDQLQEQLAELTQHGSATVHGMVDTAEELPDPNDRATRESTINGELRMRDRDRKLISKIQQALERIEAGTFGLCASCGGPIGAARLRARPVTELCIDCKREAEQRERT
;
A
#
# COMPACT_ATOMS: atom_id res chain seq x y z
N MET A 1 18.39 -14.51 1.06
CA MET A 1 17.44 -14.45 2.20
C MET A 1 17.02 -15.89 2.56
N ARG A 2 16.95 -16.17 3.84
CA ARG A 2 16.62 -17.54 4.31
C ARG A 2 15.12 -17.81 4.15
N ARG A 3 14.76 -19.10 3.96
CA ARG A 3 13.36 -19.53 3.81
C ARG A 3 12.44 -19.03 4.92
N LEU A 4 12.90 -19.10 6.18
CA LEU A 4 12.10 -18.64 7.32
C LEU A 4 11.80 -17.15 7.27
N GLN A 5 12.75 -16.34 6.83
CA GLN A 5 12.54 -14.91 6.68
C GLN A 5 11.53 -14.60 5.57
N LEU A 6 11.65 -15.28 4.44
CA LEU A 6 10.70 -15.13 3.33
C LEU A 6 9.29 -15.54 3.74
N SER A 7 9.16 -16.64 4.50
CA SER A 7 7.88 -17.11 5.00
C SER A 7 7.23 -16.07 5.94
N ARG A 8 8.01 -15.45 6.82
CA ARG A 8 7.52 -14.40 7.71
C ARG A 8 7.04 -13.17 6.95
N TYR A 9 7.80 -12.73 5.95
CA TYR A 9 7.38 -11.60 5.11
C TYR A 9 6.12 -11.93 4.33
N ARG A 10 6.04 -13.13 3.77
CA ARG A 10 4.84 -13.58 3.06
C ARG A 10 3.61 -13.54 3.97
N ASP A 11 3.71 -14.11 5.16
CA ASP A 11 2.59 -14.15 6.10
C ASP A 11 2.17 -12.75 6.54
N GLN A 12 3.12 -11.87 6.83
CA GLN A 12 2.87 -10.48 7.19
C GLN A 12 2.17 -9.72 6.06
N LEU A 13 2.64 -9.90 4.83
CA LEU A 13 2.06 -9.23 3.66
C LEU A 13 0.66 -9.75 3.35
N GLN A 14 0.42 -11.05 3.48
CA GLN A 14 -0.90 -11.64 3.27
C GLN A 14 -1.89 -11.15 4.31
N GLU A 15 -1.49 -11.05 5.57
CA GLU A 15 -2.32 -10.51 6.65
C GLU A 15 -2.67 -9.04 6.40
N GLN A 16 -1.69 -8.23 6.02
CA GLN A 16 -1.89 -6.82 5.70
C GLN A 16 -2.84 -6.65 4.51
N LEU A 17 -2.69 -7.49 3.48
CA LEU A 17 -3.56 -7.48 2.31
C LEU A 17 -5.01 -7.77 2.69
N ALA A 18 -5.24 -8.75 3.55
CA ALA A 18 -6.57 -9.11 4.03
C ALA A 18 -7.21 -7.95 4.80
N GLU A 19 -6.46 -7.31 5.70
CA GLU A 19 -6.93 -6.16 6.47
C GLU A 19 -7.32 -4.99 5.57
N LEU A 20 -6.49 -4.65 4.59
CA LEU A 20 -6.76 -3.56 3.66
C LEU A 20 -8.00 -3.83 2.80
N THR A 21 -8.18 -5.07 2.37
CA THR A 21 -9.33 -5.47 1.56
C THR A 21 -10.62 -5.35 2.37
N GLN A 22 -10.63 -5.80 3.63
CA GLN A 22 -11.78 -5.68 4.51
C GLN A 22 -12.10 -4.21 4.82
N HIS A 23 -11.10 -3.41 5.13
CA HIS A 23 -11.27 -1.99 5.43
C HIS A 23 -11.85 -1.24 4.23
N GLY A 24 -11.36 -1.47 3.04
CA GLY A 24 -11.87 -0.87 1.81
C GLY A 24 -13.35 -1.20 1.58
N SER A 25 -13.73 -2.45 1.80
CA SER A 25 -15.12 -2.90 1.67
C SER A 25 -16.03 -2.21 2.69
N ALA A 26 -15.61 -2.13 3.95
CA ALA A 26 -16.37 -1.44 5.01
C ALA A 26 -16.55 0.05 4.70
N THR A 27 -15.51 0.71 4.18
CA THR A 27 -15.57 2.12 3.80
C THR A 27 -16.57 2.36 2.68
N VAL A 28 -16.64 1.48 1.68
CA VAL A 28 -17.62 1.57 0.59
C VAL A 28 -19.04 1.47 1.14
N HIS A 29 -19.31 0.52 2.01
CA HIS A 29 -20.64 0.38 2.64
C HIS A 29 -20.98 1.61 3.47
N GLY A 30 -20.06 2.14 4.23
CA GLY A 30 -20.26 3.36 5.01
C GLY A 30 -20.61 4.57 4.13
N MET A 31 -19.97 4.73 2.99
CA MET A 31 -20.27 5.81 2.05
C MET A 31 -21.69 5.69 1.45
N VAL A 32 -22.11 4.48 1.10
CA VAL A 32 -23.44 4.25 0.53
C VAL A 32 -24.52 4.55 1.57
N ASP A 33 -24.35 4.09 2.81
CA ASP A 33 -25.32 4.31 3.88
C ASP A 33 -25.45 5.78 4.24
N THR A 34 -24.38 6.55 4.21
CA THR A 34 -24.41 7.98 4.55
C THR A 34 -24.93 8.88 3.44
N ALA A 35 -24.97 8.41 2.20
CA ALA A 35 -25.42 9.20 1.04
C ALA A 35 -26.91 9.47 1.02
N GLU A 36 -27.73 8.73 1.81
CA GLU A 36 -29.19 8.80 1.76
C GLU A 36 -29.84 9.76 2.77
N GLU A 37 -29.09 10.36 3.70
CA GLU A 37 -29.64 11.11 4.82
C GLU A 37 -29.08 12.53 4.95
N LEU A 38 -29.43 13.48 4.05
CA LEU A 38 -28.89 14.84 4.16
C LEU A 38 -29.95 15.95 4.24
N PRO A 39 -30.23 16.47 5.46
CA PRO A 39 -31.28 17.48 5.62
C PRO A 39 -30.86 18.93 5.43
N ASP A 40 -29.56 19.34 5.48
CA ASP A 40 -29.21 20.75 5.28
C ASP A 40 -27.89 20.97 4.54
N PRO A 41 -27.62 22.19 3.95
CA PRO A 41 -26.42 22.47 3.15
C PRO A 41 -25.09 22.38 3.90
N ASN A 42 -25.04 22.71 5.19
CA ASN A 42 -23.81 22.61 5.98
C ASN A 42 -23.42 21.18 6.24
N ASP A 43 -24.41 20.32 6.56
CA ASP A 43 -24.18 18.88 6.74
C ASP A 43 -23.76 18.24 5.44
N ARG A 44 -24.35 18.69 4.32
CA ARG A 44 -23.98 18.21 2.98
C ARG A 44 -22.53 18.53 2.65
N ALA A 45 -22.09 19.76 2.89
CA ALA A 45 -20.70 20.18 2.63
C ALA A 45 -19.71 19.38 3.49
N THR A 46 -20.01 19.17 4.75
CA THR A 46 -19.19 18.39 5.68
C THR A 46 -19.08 16.93 5.21
N ARG A 47 -20.20 16.34 4.78
CA ARG A 47 -20.20 14.96 4.28
C ARG A 47 -19.45 14.82 2.97
N GLU A 48 -19.58 15.76 2.05
CA GLU A 48 -18.80 15.75 0.80
C GLU A 48 -17.32 15.80 1.07
N SER A 49 -16.87 16.62 2.04
CA SER A 49 -15.48 16.67 2.46
C SER A 49 -15.03 15.34 3.06
N THR A 50 -15.85 14.69 3.88
CA THR A 50 -15.58 13.39 4.48
C THR A 50 -15.50 12.30 3.42
N ILE A 51 -16.44 12.28 2.47
CA ILE A 51 -16.46 11.32 1.36
C ILE A 51 -15.21 11.47 0.50
N ASN A 52 -14.81 12.70 0.18
CA ASN A 52 -13.58 12.95 -0.57
C ASN A 52 -12.33 12.48 0.16
N GLY A 53 -12.30 12.65 1.49
CA GLY A 53 -11.22 12.12 2.34
C GLY A 53 -11.17 10.60 2.31
N GLU A 54 -12.32 9.94 2.42
CA GLU A 54 -12.42 8.48 2.36
C GLU A 54 -12.02 7.94 0.98
N LEU A 55 -12.38 8.62 -0.10
CA LEU A 55 -11.98 8.24 -1.45
C LEU A 55 -10.47 8.33 -1.64
N ARG A 56 -9.82 9.36 -1.09
CA ARG A 56 -8.36 9.49 -1.12
C ARG A 56 -7.69 8.36 -0.35
N MET A 57 -8.23 7.99 0.80
CA MET A 57 -7.73 6.84 1.58
C MET A 57 -7.88 5.54 0.81
N ARG A 58 -8.99 5.35 0.12
CA ARG A 58 -9.19 4.18 -0.74
C ARG A 58 -8.16 4.11 -1.86
N ASP A 59 -7.83 5.23 -2.48
CA ASP A 59 -6.80 5.27 -3.52
C ASP A 59 -5.43 4.91 -2.98
N ARG A 60 -5.08 5.39 -1.78
CA ARG A 60 -3.85 4.99 -1.09
C ARG A 60 -3.83 3.50 -0.81
N ASP A 61 -4.95 2.96 -0.31
CA ASP A 61 -5.09 1.54 -0.01
C ASP A 61 -4.97 0.68 -1.27
N ARG A 62 -5.57 1.09 -2.38
CA ARG A 62 -5.43 0.40 -3.67
C ARG A 62 -3.99 0.34 -4.13
N LYS A 63 -3.25 1.45 -4.02
CA LYS A 63 -1.84 1.50 -4.38
C LYS A 63 -1.02 0.59 -3.49
N LEU A 64 -1.30 0.58 -2.19
CA LEU A 64 -0.63 -0.29 -1.24
C LEU A 64 -0.96 -1.77 -1.50
N ILE A 65 -2.21 -2.09 -1.78
CA ILE A 65 -2.63 -3.45 -2.16
C ILE A 65 -1.85 -3.93 -3.38
N SER A 66 -1.73 -3.10 -4.42
CA SER A 66 -0.96 -3.42 -5.60
C SER A 66 0.52 -3.70 -5.28
N LYS A 67 1.12 -2.87 -4.43
CA LYS A 67 2.52 -3.05 -3.98
C LYS A 67 2.70 -4.34 -3.19
N ILE A 68 1.74 -4.68 -2.34
CA ILE A 68 1.77 -5.93 -1.57
C ILE A 68 1.68 -7.13 -2.50
N GLN A 69 0.79 -7.10 -3.48
CA GLN A 69 0.64 -8.17 -4.47
C GLN A 69 1.94 -8.37 -5.26
N GLN A 70 2.57 -7.27 -5.68
CA GLN A 70 3.85 -7.32 -6.37
C GLN A 70 4.96 -7.90 -5.49
N ALA A 71 4.98 -7.54 -4.21
CA ALA A 71 5.95 -8.10 -3.25
C ALA A 71 5.76 -9.60 -3.09
N LEU A 72 4.51 -10.07 -2.99
CA LEU A 72 4.20 -11.50 -2.90
C LEU A 72 4.65 -12.25 -4.17
N GLU A 73 4.45 -11.65 -5.34
CA GLU A 73 4.95 -12.22 -6.60
C GLU A 73 6.47 -12.36 -6.61
N ARG A 74 7.18 -11.37 -6.08
CA ARG A 74 8.65 -11.42 -5.97
C ARG A 74 9.10 -12.53 -5.02
N ILE A 75 8.37 -12.76 -3.93
CA ILE A 75 8.69 -13.87 -3.03
C ILE A 75 8.59 -15.21 -3.76
N GLU A 76 7.52 -15.41 -4.54
CA GLU A 76 7.34 -16.62 -5.34
C GLU A 76 8.40 -16.77 -6.43
N ALA A 77 8.78 -15.67 -7.06
CA ALA A 77 9.79 -15.65 -8.13
C ALA A 77 11.22 -15.78 -7.61
N GLY A 78 11.45 -15.65 -6.30
CA GLY A 78 12.78 -15.70 -5.72
C GLY A 78 13.59 -14.41 -5.87
N THR A 79 12.93 -13.30 -6.20
CA THR A 79 13.57 -11.99 -6.39
C THR A 79 13.29 -11.00 -5.27
N PHE A 80 12.58 -11.41 -4.23
CA PHE A 80 12.28 -10.56 -3.08
C PHE A 80 13.58 -10.16 -2.37
N GLY A 81 13.69 -8.88 -2.02
CA GLY A 81 14.87 -8.34 -1.38
C GLY A 81 15.93 -7.82 -2.35
N LEU A 82 15.71 -7.98 -3.66
CA LEU A 82 16.59 -7.45 -4.68
C LEU A 82 15.99 -6.18 -5.29
N CYS A 83 16.84 -5.18 -5.53
CA CYS A 83 16.40 -3.93 -6.14
C CYS A 83 15.97 -4.16 -7.58
N ALA A 84 14.81 -3.65 -7.96
CA ALA A 84 14.27 -3.78 -9.31
C ALA A 84 15.10 -3.00 -10.33
N SER A 85 15.81 -1.97 -9.91
CA SER A 85 16.59 -1.11 -10.80
C SER A 85 18.04 -1.58 -10.99
N CYS A 86 18.75 -1.83 -9.89
CA CYS A 86 20.18 -2.18 -9.96
C CYS A 86 20.47 -3.67 -9.73
N GLY A 87 19.49 -4.45 -9.29
CA GLY A 87 19.65 -5.87 -9.02
C GLY A 87 20.43 -6.20 -7.73
N GLY A 88 20.89 -5.20 -7.00
CA GLY A 88 21.58 -5.40 -5.74
C GLY A 88 20.64 -5.60 -4.57
N PRO A 89 21.18 -5.92 -3.37
CA PRO A 89 20.34 -6.13 -2.19
C PRO A 89 19.72 -4.83 -1.69
N ILE A 90 18.46 -4.92 -1.22
CA ILE A 90 17.77 -3.74 -0.68
C ILE A 90 18.25 -3.41 0.74
N GLY A 91 18.68 -4.38 1.50
CA GLY A 91 19.09 -4.19 2.87
C GLY A 91 17.98 -4.59 3.86
N ALA A 92 18.40 -5.30 4.93
CA ALA A 92 17.48 -5.90 5.88
C ALA A 92 16.67 -4.87 6.66
N ALA A 93 17.29 -3.76 7.07
CA ALA A 93 16.61 -2.71 7.84
C ALA A 93 15.50 -2.04 7.03
N ARG A 94 15.77 -1.77 5.76
CA ARG A 94 14.79 -1.15 4.85
C ARG A 94 13.62 -2.09 4.59
N LEU A 95 13.88 -3.37 4.38
CA LEU A 95 12.82 -4.38 4.18
C LEU A 95 11.98 -4.56 5.43
N ARG A 96 12.56 -4.54 6.62
CA ARG A 96 11.80 -4.62 7.86
C ARG A 96 10.89 -3.43 8.05
N ALA A 97 11.35 -2.25 7.68
CA ALA A 97 10.54 -1.03 7.78
C ALA A 97 9.43 -0.98 6.72
N ARG A 98 9.75 -1.40 5.48
CA ARG A 98 8.80 -1.37 4.36
C ARG A 98 8.99 -2.62 3.49
N PRO A 99 8.30 -3.72 3.80
CA PRO A 99 8.44 -4.97 3.03
C PRO A 99 8.01 -4.86 1.57
N VAL A 100 7.20 -3.86 1.23
CA VAL A 100 6.73 -3.66 -0.15
C VAL A 100 7.72 -2.89 -1.02
N THR A 101 8.84 -2.41 -0.46
CA THR A 101 9.82 -1.64 -1.23
C THR A 101 10.45 -2.50 -2.32
N GLU A 102 10.62 -1.92 -3.51
CA GLU A 102 11.23 -2.60 -4.65
C GLU A 102 12.59 -2.01 -5.03
N LEU A 103 12.97 -0.87 -4.43
CA LEU A 103 14.22 -0.17 -4.73
C LEU A 103 15.11 -0.08 -3.50
N CYS A 104 16.42 -0.18 -3.70
CA CYS A 104 17.38 0.15 -2.66
C CYS A 104 17.37 1.66 -2.40
N ILE A 105 17.99 2.09 -1.30
CA ILE A 105 17.97 3.51 -0.91
C ILE A 105 18.59 4.41 -1.99
N ASP A 106 19.66 3.98 -2.64
CA ASP A 106 20.33 4.77 -3.66
C ASP A 106 19.46 4.95 -4.89
N CYS A 107 18.85 3.86 -5.38
CA CYS A 107 17.94 3.94 -6.53
C CYS A 107 16.69 4.74 -6.23
N LYS A 108 16.19 4.65 -5.00
CA LYS A 108 15.04 5.44 -4.56
C LYS A 108 15.37 6.93 -4.56
N ARG A 109 16.54 7.30 -4.07
CA ARG A 109 17.00 8.70 -4.10
C ARG A 109 17.14 9.23 -5.52
N GLU A 110 17.70 8.43 -6.42
CA GLU A 110 17.80 8.80 -7.83
C GLU A 110 16.44 9.03 -8.47
N ALA A 111 15.48 8.14 -8.20
CA ALA A 111 14.12 8.27 -8.71
C ALA A 111 13.44 9.55 -8.20
N GLU A 112 13.61 9.87 -6.92
CA GLU A 112 13.08 11.09 -6.32
C GLU A 112 13.70 12.35 -6.94
N GLN A 113 15.00 12.35 -7.21
CA GLN A 113 15.67 13.46 -7.87
C GLN A 113 15.14 13.68 -9.29
N ARG A 114 14.88 12.62 -10.04
CA ARG A 114 14.29 12.71 -11.38
C ARG A 114 12.88 13.31 -11.34
N GLU A 115 12.09 12.96 -10.34
CA GLU A 115 10.75 13.51 -10.17
C GLU A 115 10.77 15.01 -9.87
N ARG A 116 11.84 15.50 -9.21
CA ARG A 116 11.98 16.91 -8.87
C ARG A 116 12.47 17.78 -10.01
N THR A 117 13.06 17.19 -11.03
CA THR A 117 13.52 17.91 -12.23
C THR A 117 12.54 17.76 -13.37
#